data_da13b9526568e892ca623a91c0c05733
#
_entry.id   da13b9526568e892ca623a91c0c05733
#
_cell.length_a   1.000
_cell.length_b   1.000
_cell.length_c   1.000
_cell.angle_alpha   90.00
_cell.angle_beta   90.00
_cell.angle_gamma   90.00
#
_symmetry.space_group_name_H-M   'P 1'
#
loop_
_entity.id
_entity.type
_entity.pdbx_description
1 polymer ?
#
loop_
_entity_poly.entity_id
_entity_poly.type
_entity_poly.pdbx_seq_one_letter_code
_entity_poly.pdbx_strand_id
1 'polypeptide(L)'
;MNSNLQEKYLAILQEELVPAMGCTEPIALAYASAKAREILGCEPEYIVAKCSGNMIKNVRCVTIPNSGGMTGIETACILGAIAGHSENKMEVLEKVTEEQRAQTKKLLEQKRCEVEFLDSDIPLHFMVEVSAGADSAMVEIRYSHTNIAKIEKNGETIFIGDENEATGGGLTDRSVLTLENIKQFADEVPLNLVRPMIERQIRYNMDIAYEGISGDYGLGDRKSVV
;
A
#
# COMPACT_ATOMS: atom_id res chain seq x y z
N MET A 1 -14.64 17.18 26.72
CA MET A 1 -13.65 16.09 26.59
C MET A 1 -12.33 16.47 27.23
N ASN A 2 -11.57 15.55 27.83
CA ASN A 2 -10.21 15.78 28.35
C ASN A 2 -9.24 16.05 27.19
N SER A 3 -8.32 17.05 27.34
CA SER A 3 -7.32 17.42 26.32
C SER A 3 -6.48 16.25 25.84
N ASN A 4 -6.02 15.40 26.73
CA ASN A 4 -5.22 14.20 26.39
C ASN A 4 -6.00 13.20 25.52
N LEU A 5 -7.29 13.00 25.81
CA LEU A 5 -8.14 12.13 24.99
C LEU A 5 -8.40 12.74 23.60
N GLN A 6 -8.60 14.05 23.52
CA GLN A 6 -8.76 14.76 22.25
C GLN A 6 -7.50 14.64 21.38
N GLU A 7 -6.32 14.81 21.96
CA GLU A 7 -5.03 14.66 21.26
C GLU A 7 -4.84 13.26 20.70
N LYS A 8 -5.17 12.20 21.49
CA LYS A 8 -5.14 10.82 21.03
C LYS A 8 -6.08 10.60 19.82
N TYR A 9 -7.31 11.11 19.86
CA TYR A 9 -8.23 10.98 18.73
C TYR A 9 -7.76 11.71 17.47
N LEU A 10 -7.18 12.91 17.62
CA LEU A 10 -6.59 13.62 16.49
C LEU A 10 -5.40 12.87 15.90
N ALA A 11 -4.55 12.28 16.72
CA ALA A 11 -3.44 11.45 16.27
C ALA A 11 -3.95 10.20 15.54
N ILE A 12 -4.95 9.50 16.09
CA ILE A 12 -5.58 8.34 15.43
C ILE A 12 -6.15 8.73 14.07
N LEU A 13 -6.84 9.86 13.94
CA LEU A 13 -7.35 10.32 12.65
C LEU A 13 -6.21 10.62 11.65
N GLN A 14 -5.09 11.16 12.09
CA GLN A 14 -3.93 11.43 11.25
C GLN A 14 -3.27 10.13 10.76
N GLU A 15 -3.23 9.12 11.61
CA GLU A 15 -2.69 7.79 11.29
C GLU A 15 -3.58 7.03 10.29
N GLU A 16 -4.91 7.15 10.41
CA GLU A 16 -5.87 6.39 9.61
C GLU A 16 -6.26 7.08 8.29
N LEU A 17 -6.35 8.42 8.27
CA LEU A 17 -6.77 9.18 7.09
C LEU A 17 -5.57 9.51 6.19
N VAL A 18 -4.99 8.50 5.60
CA VAL A 18 -3.87 8.62 4.67
C VAL A 18 -4.34 8.47 3.22
N PRO A 19 -3.83 9.28 2.28
CA PRO A 19 -4.14 9.11 0.87
C PRO A 19 -3.54 7.81 0.33
N ALA A 20 -4.26 7.17 -0.59
CA ALA A 20 -3.77 6.01 -1.33
C ALA A 20 -4.28 6.07 -2.78
N MET A 21 -3.54 5.49 -3.71
CA MET A 21 -3.83 5.54 -5.15
C MET A 21 -4.85 4.48 -5.62
N GLY A 22 -5.73 4.01 -4.77
CA GLY A 22 -6.71 2.98 -5.08
C GLY A 22 -6.60 1.79 -4.14
N CYS A 23 -6.67 0.56 -4.67
CA CYS A 23 -6.54 -0.66 -3.86
C CYS A 23 -5.17 -0.71 -3.16
N THR A 24 -5.18 -0.85 -1.85
CA THR A 24 -3.99 -0.67 -1.01
C THR A 24 -3.02 -1.84 -1.07
N GLU A 25 -3.50 -3.07 -1.26
CA GLU A 25 -2.66 -4.27 -1.33
C GLU A 25 -1.70 -4.28 -2.54
N PRO A 26 -2.14 -3.97 -3.79
CA PRO A 26 -1.20 -3.83 -4.91
C PRO A 26 -0.17 -2.72 -4.70
N ILE A 27 -0.59 -1.60 -4.11
CA ILE A 27 0.32 -0.49 -3.82
C ILE A 27 1.36 -0.89 -2.78
N ALA A 28 0.99 -1.67 -1.76
CA ALA A 28 1.93 -2.21 -0.78
C ALA A 28 2.99 -3.12 -1.43
N LEU A 29 2.59 -3.97 -2.39
CA LEU A 29 3.52 -4.79 -3.18
C LEU A 29 4.47 -3.92 -4.02
N ALA A 30 3.95 -2.90 -4.69
CA ALA A 30 4.78 -1.96 -5.44
C ALA A 30 5.75 -1.19 -4.53
N TYR A 31 5.30 -0.79 -3.33
CA TYR A 31 6.14 -0.15 -2.32
C TYR A 31 7.28 -1.05 -1.85
N ALA A 32 6.98 -2.32 -1.51
CA ALA A 32 8.01 -3.28 -1.12
C ALA A 32 9.02 -3.54 -2.25
N SER A 33 8.55 -3.66 -3.49
CA SER A 33 9.41 -3.82 -4.68
C SER A 33 10.33 -2.61 -4.91
N ALA A 34 9.78 -1.40 -4.82
CA ALA A 34 10.57 -0.18 -4.94
C ALA A 34 11.65 -0.11 -3.86
N LYS A 35 11.27 -0.47 -2.62
CA LYS A 35 12.21 -0.50 -1.49
C LYS A 35 13.28 -1.57 -1.66
N ALA A 36 12.91 -2.78 -2.11
CA ALA A 36 13.87 -3.85 -2.37
C ALA A 36 14.86 -3.46 -3.49
N ARG A 37 14.39 -2.83 -4.58
CA ARG A 37 15.26 -2.28 -5.63
C ARG A 37 16.26 -1.23 -5.09
N GLU A 38 15.81 -0.33 -4.20
CA GLU A 38 16.71 0.65 -3.57
C GLU A 38 17.82 -0.03 -2.76
N ILE A 39 17.48 -1.10 -2.01
CA ILE A 39 18.44 -1.88 -1.23
C ILE A 39 19.41 -2.65 -2.16
N LEU A 40 18.88 -3.22 -3.25
CA LEU A 40 19.68 -3.89 -4.28
C LEU A 40 20.69 -2.93 -4.91
N GLY A 41 20.26 -1.69 -5.22
CA GLY A 41 21.10 -0.63 -5.77
C GLY A 41 21.17 -0.58 -7.30
N CYS A 42 20.43 -1.45 -7.99
CA CYS A 42 20.33 -1.48 -9.46
C CYS A 42 18.92 -1.96 -9.90
N GLU A 43 18.67 -1.94 -11.20
CA GLU A 43 17.45 -2.54 -11.75
C GLU A 43 17.49 -4.07 -11.59
N PRO A 44 16.42 -4.69 -11.05
CA PRO A 44 16.39 -6.13 -10.88
C PRO A 44 16.19 -6.87 -12.22
N GLU A 45 16.82 -8.03 -12.32
CA GLU A 45 16.64 -8.97 -13.44
C GLU A 45 15.48 -9.94 -13.19
N TYR A 46 15.20 -10.25 -11.93
CA TYR A 46 14.14 -11.18 -11.52
C TYR A 46 13.53 -10.78 -10.17
N ILE A 47 12.24 -11.10 -10.02
CA ILE A 47 11.46 -10.77 -8.82
C ILE A 47 10.71 -12.01 -8.36
N VAL A 48 10.69 -12.27 -7.06
CA VAL A 48 9.86 -13.30 -6.41
C VAL A 48 8.98 -12.62 -5.37
N ALA A 49 7.67 -12.77 -5.52
CA ALA A 49 6.69 -12.29 -4.54
C ALA A 49 6.07 -13.48 -3.80
N LYS A 50 6.36 -13.63 -2.52
CA LYS A 50 5.73 -14.63 -1.65
C LYS A 50 4.59 -13.97 -0.90
N CYS A 51 3.36 -14.44 -1.11
CA CYS A 51 2.16 -13.77 -0.64
C CYS A 51 1.23 -14.72 0.12
N SER A 52 0.67 -14.25 1.25
CA SER A 52 -0.42 -14.96 1.95
C SER A 52 -1.63 -15.17 1.02
N GLY A 53 -2.44 -16.18 1.32
CA GLY A 53 -3.62 -16.49 0.52
C GLY A 53 -4.59 -15.33 0.37
N ASN A 54 -4.73 -14.49 1.41
CA ASN A 54 -5.55 -13.29 1.36
C ASN A 54 -5.01 -12.23 0.39
N MET A 55 -3.69 -12.02 0.39
CA MET A 55 -3.03 -11.12 -0.56
C MET A 55 -3.20 -11.58 -2.01
N ILE A 56 -3.00 -12.88 -2.28
CA ILE A 56 -3.20 -13.46 -3.62
C ILE A 56 -4.64 -13.25 -4.09
N LYS A 57 -5.63 -13.59 -3.25
CA LYS A 57 -7.05 -13.42 -3.55
C LYS A 57 -7.39 -11.95 -3.87
N ASN A 58 -6.86 -11.00 -3.08
CA ASN A 58 -7.25 -9.59 -3.19
C ASN A 58 -6.58 -8.88 -4.37
N VAL A 59 -5.40 -9.33 -4.84
CA VAL A 59 -4.63 -8.60 -5.86
C VAL A 59 -4.71 -9.22 -7.25
N ARG A 60 -4.98 -10.52 -7.37
CA ARG A 60 -4.86 -11.29 -8.61
C ARG A 60 -5.51 -10.66 -9.85
N CYS A 61 -6.67 -10.02 -9.69
CA CYS A 61 -7.43 -9.45 -10.80
C CYS A 61 -7.61 -7.93 -10.69
N VAL A 62 -6.90 -7.29 -9.77
CA VAL A 62 -7.02 -5.84 -9.55
C VAL A 62 -6.14 -5.09 -10.54
N THR A 63 -6.70 -4.06 -11.16
CA THR A 63 -5.94 -3.13 -12.01
C THR A 63 -4.99 -2.31 -11.16
N ILE A 64 -3.72 -2.31 -11.55
CA ILE A 64 -2.69 -1.55 -10.83
C ILE A 64 -2.77 -0.07 -11.24
N PRO A 65 -2.81 0.86 -10.28
CA PRO A 65 -2.81 2.29 -10.57
C PRO A 65 -1.66 2.69 -11.49
N ASN A 66 -1.95 3.59 -12.43
CA ASN A 66 -1.01 4.12 -13.43
C ASN A 66 -0.31 3.08 -14.33
N SER A 67 -0.75 1.81 -14.30
CA SER A 67 -0.16 0.74 -15.13
C SER A 67 -0.60 0.75 -16.60
N GLY A 68 -1.62 1.54 -16.97
CA GLY A 68 -2.24 1.45 -18.29
C GLY A 68 -3.20 0.25 -18.44
N GLY A 69 -3.85 -0.15 -17.33
CA GLY A 69 -4.86 -1.23 -17.30
C GLY A 69 -4.30 -2.63 -17.01
N MET A 70 -3.00 -2.76 -16.74
CA MET A 70 -2.41 -4.06 -16.36
C MET A 70 -2.85 -4.45 -14.95
N THR A 71 -2.98 -5.77 -14.69
CA THR A 71 -3.51 -6.32 -13.45
C THR A 71 -2.54 -7.30 -12.78
N GLY A 72 -2.77 -7.59 -11.51
CA GLY A 72 -2.13 -8.70 -10.81
C GLY A 72 -0.88 -8.35 -10.01
N ILE A 73 -0.43 -9.33 -9.23
CA ILE A 73 0.72 -9.20 -8.31
C ILE A 73 2.00 -8.91 -9.08
N GLU A 74 2.24 -9.65 -10.16
CA GLU A 74 3.43 -9.51 -11.00
C GLU A 74 3.55 -8.10 -11.55
N THR A 75 2.42 -7.52 -12.01
CA THR A 75 2.39 -6.13 -12.47
C THR A 75 2.76 -5.15 -11.37
N ALA A 76 2.17 -5.31 -10.18
CA ALA A 76 2.45 -4.44 -9.05
C ALA A 76 3.94 -4.49 -8.67
N CYS A 77 4.52 -5.69 -8.61
CA CYS A 77 5.92 -5.87 -8.25
C CYS A 77 6.87 -5.32 -9.32
N ILE A 78 6.66 -5.65 -10.59
CA ILE A 78 7.52 -5.17 -11.68
C ILE A 78 7.42 -3.63 -11.79
N LEU A 79 6.20 -3.08 -11.81
CA LEU A 79 6.01 -1.63 -11.93
C LEU A 79 6.61 -0.88 -10.74
N GLY A 80 6.45 -1.42 -9.52
CA GLY A 80 7.07 -0.89 -8.31
C GLY A 80 8.59 -0.88 -8.40
N ALA A 81 9.20 -1.97 -8.89
CA ALA A 81 10.63 -2.08 -9.06
C ALA A 81 11.20 -1.14 -10.13
N ILE A 82 10.45 -0.86 -11.22
CA ILE A 82 10.90 0.01 -12.32
C ILE A 82 10.62 1.48 -12.03
N ALA A 83 9.41 1.82 -11.60
CA ALA A 83 8.90 3.18 -11.55
C ALA A 83 8.69 3.70 -10.12
N GLY A 84 8.68 2.82 -9.13
CA GLY A 84 8.31 3.18 -7.77
C GLY A 84 9.34 4.06 -7.07
N HIS A 85 8.82 5.03 -6.31
CA HIS A 85 9.57 5.88 -5.38
C HIS A 85 9.14 5.52 -3.95
N SER A 86 9.97 4.72 -3.23
CA SER A 86 9.57 4.14 -1.94
C SER A 86 9.32 5.19 -0.86
N GLU A 87 9.91 6.36 -0.96
CA GLU A 87 9.66 7.49 -0.06
C GLU A 87 8.20 7.96 -0.08
N ASN A 88 7.49 7.74 -1.19
CA ASN A 88 6.08 8.12 -1.33
C ASN A 88 5.11 7.07 -0.73
N LYS A 89 5.61 5.96 -0.19
CA LYS A 89 4.80 4.90 0.47
C LYS A 89 3.57 4.49 -0.37
N MET A 90 2.35 4.84 0.09
CA MET A 90 1.10 4.48 -0.59
C MET A 90 0.82 5.28 -1.89
N GLU A 91 1.67 6.24 -2.23
CA GLU A 91 1.66 6.99 -3.49
C GLU A 91 2.88 6.64 -4.37
N VAL A 92 3.50 5.47 -4.13
CA VAL A 92 4.74 4.97 -4.76
C VAL A 92 4.70 4.97 -6.30
N LEU A 93 3.52 4.83 -6.92
CA LEU A 93 3.30 4.80 -8.37
C LEU A 93 2.70 6.10 -8.92
N GLU A 94 2.79 7.24 -8.19
CA GLU A 94 2.21 8.51 -8.63
C GLU A 94 2.75 8.97 -10.00
N LYS A 95 4.04 8.74 -10.26
CA LYS A 95 4.75 9.27 -11.44
C LYS A 95 5.25 8.16 -12.36
N VAL A 96 4.34 7.42 -12.96
CA VAL A 96 4.69 6.36 -13.91
C VAL A 96 4.65 6.91 -15.34
N THR A 97 5.77 6.77 -16.08
CA THR A 97 5.86 7.18 -17.49
C THR A 97 5.38 6.09 -18.45
N GLU A 98 5.15 6.47 -19.70
CA GLU A 98 4.75 5.52 -20.76
C GLU A 98 5.86 4.51 -21.05
N GLU A 99 7.13 4.93 -21.02
CA GLU A 99 8.28 4.06 -21.21
C GLU A 99 8.35 3.00 -20.11
N GLN A 100 8.08 3.38 -18.85
CA GLN A 100 8.05 2.45 -17.71
C GLN A 100 6.90 1.45 -17.82
N ARG A 101 5.72 1.87 -18.34
CA ARG A 101 4.61 0.95 -18.64
C ARG A 101 5.00 -0.05 -19.73
N ALA A 102 5.62 0.42 -20.82
CA ALA A 102 6.08 -0.44 -21.89
C ALA A 102 7.15 -1.45 -21.41
N GLN A 103 8.09 -1.00 -20.58
CA GLN A 103 9.09 -1.85 -19.95
C GLN A 103 8.45 -2.90 -19.04
N THR A 104 7.47 -2.50 -18.21
CA THR A 104 6.71 -3.41 -17.36
C THR A 104 6.03 -4.51 -18.18
N LYS A 105 5.34 -4.15 -19.26
CA LYS A 105 4.68 -5.09 -20.14
C LYS A 105 5.67 -6.11 -20.73
N LYS A 106 6.83 -5.64 -21.20
CA LYS A 106 7.90 -6.49 -21.72
C LYS A 106 8.40 -7.49 -20.67
N LEU A 107 8.62 -7.06 -19.42
CA LEU A 107 9.10 -7.94 -18.35
C LEU A 107 8.02 -8.95 -17.92
N LEU A 108 6.74 -8.59 -17.95
CA LEU A 108 5.62 -9.53 -17.75
C LEU A 108 5.63 -10.63 -18.84
N GLU A 109 5.76 -10.27 -20.12
CA GLU A 109 5.86 -11.21 -21.24
C GLU A 109 7.07 -12.14 -21.09
N GLN A 110 8.17 -11.65 -20.54
CA GLN A 110 9.39 -12.41 -20.24
C GLN A 110 9.31 -13.23 -18.94
N LYS A 111 8.19 -13.15 -18.21
CA LYS A 111 7.98 -13.82 -16.91
C LYS A 111 9.10 -13.53 -15.90
N ARG A 112 9.44 -12.24 -15.77
CA ARG A 112 10.49 -11.79 -14.85
C ARG A 112 10.02 -11.62 -13.41
N CYS A 113 8.78 -11.97 -13.11
CA CYS A 113 8.23 -12.02 -11.76
C CYS A 113 7.48 -13.33 -11.56
N GLU A 114 7.73 -13.98 -10.43
CA GLU A 114 7.04 -15.17 -9.98
C GLU A 114 6.30 -14.90 -8.68
N VAL A 115 5.12 -15.51 -8.54
CA VAL A 115 4.30 -15.42 -7.34
C VAL A 115 4.25 -16.78 -6.65
N GLU A 116 4.72 -16.83 -5.41
CA GLU A 116 4.69 -18.02 -4.56
C GLU A 116 3.66 -17.86 -3.43
N PHE A 117 3.07 -18.97 -3.04
CA PHE A 117 2.21 -19.01 -1.85
C PHE A 117 3.06 -18.98 -0.58
N LEU A 118 2.72 -18.06 0.32
CA LEU A 118 3.27 -17.98 1.67
C LEU A 118 2.25 -18.53 2.65
N ASP A 119 2.59 -19.64 3.31
CA ASP A 119 1.79 -20.21 4.38
C ASP A 119 1.89 -19.32 5.64
N SER A 120 0.84 -18.54 5.85
CA SER A 120 0.78 -17.56 6.94
C SER A 120 -0.66 -17.28 7.36
N ASP A 121 -0.89 -17.30 8.67
CA ASP A 121 -2.17 -16.91 9.29
C ASP A 121 -2.39 -15.40 9.31
N ILE A 122 -1.37 -14.59 8.97
CA ILE A 122 -1.47 -13.13 8.90
C ILE A 122 -2.09 -12.74 7.55
N PRO A 123 -3.28 -12.12 7.53
CA PRO A 123 -3.97 -11.81 6.28
C PRO A 123 -3.17 -10.90 5.34
N LEU A 124 -2.53 -9.86 5.88
CA LEU A 124 -1.62 -8.98 5.15
C LEU A 124 -0.19 -9.39 5.51
N HIS A 125 0.36 -10.32 4.74
CA HIS A 125 1.74 -10.78 4.85
C HIS A 125 2.28 -11.15 3.48
N PHE A 126 3.39 -10.54 3.12
CA PHE A 126 4.10 -10.85 1.88
C PHE A 126 5.57 -10.44 1.97
N MET A 127 6.37 -11.06 1.11
CA MET A 127 7.78 -10.77 0.90
C MET A 127 8.00 -10.50 -0.58
N VAL A 128 8.80 -9.50 -0.91
CA VAL A 128 9.27 -9.27 -2.28
C VAL A 128 10.78 -9.34 -2.29
N GLU A 129 11.31 -10.31 -3.01
CA GLU A 129 12.73 -10.46 -3.28
C GLU A 129 13.03 -10.03 -4.70
N VAL A 130 14.05 -9.23 -4.87
CA VAL A 130 14.56 -8.77 -6.16
C VAL A 130 16.01 -9.19 -6.30
N SER A 131 16.42 -9.60 -7.50
CA SER A 131 17.79 -10.06 -7.74
C SER A 131 18.36 -9.56 -9.06
N ALA A 132 19.68 -9.37 -9.11
CA ALA A 132 20.45 -9.04 -10.31
C ALA A 132 21.85 -9.67 -10.20
N GLY A 133 22.17 -10.60 -11.12
CA GLY A 133 23.40 -11.38 -11.05
C GLY A 133 23.47 -12.20 -9.75
N ALA A 134 24.49 -11.92 -8.93
CA ALA A 134 24.69 -12.59 -7.63
C ALA A 134 24.08 -11.81 -6.43
N ASP A 135 23.62 -10.59 -6.65
CA ASP A 135 23.07 -9.74 -5.60
C ASP A 135 21.55 -9.92 -5.48
N SER A 136 21.06 -9.87 -4.25
CA SER A 136 19.63 -9.91 -3.93
C SER A 136 19.27 -8.95 -2.79
N ALA A 137 18.00 -8.53 -2.79
CA ALA A 137 17.43 -7.79 -1.67
C ALA A 137 15.97 -8.23 -1.45
N MET A 138 15.57 -8.37 -0.19
CA MET A 138 14.23 -8.77 0.20
C MET A 138 13.63 -7.78 1.17
N VAL A 139 12.35 -7.46 0.96
CA VAL A 139 11.51 -6.67 1.88
C VAL A 139 10.29 -7.47 2.27
N GLU A 140 10.09 -7.61 3.56
CA GLU A 140 8.93 -8.27 4.15
C GLU A 140 7.99 -7.23 4.77
N ILE A 141 6.70 -7.34 4.46
CA ILE A 141 5.63 -6.51 5.03
C ILE A 141 4.61 -7.39 5.75
N ARG A 142 4.24 -6.99 6.97
CA ARG A 142 3.23 -7.65 7.81
C ARG A 142 2.27 -6.67 8.43
N TYR A 143 1.02 -7.09 8.64
CA TYR A 143 -0.06 -6.43 9.39
C TYR A 143 -0.60 -5.16 8.76
N SER A 144 0.23 -4.21 8.36
CA SER A 144 -0.20 -2.99 7.68
C SER A 144 0.60 -2.75 6.39
N HIS A 145 0.02 -2.01 5.46
CA HIS A 145 0.50 -1.87 4.08
C HIS A 145 1.90 -1.25 3.93
N THR A 146 2.37 -0.50 4.93
CA THR A 146 3.69 0.15 4.92
C THR A 146 4.59 -0.31 6.06
N ASN A 147 4.16 -1.30 6.84
CA ASN A 147 4.95 -1.83 7.95
C ASN A 147 5.99 -2.83 7.46
N ILE A 148 7.22 -2.38 7.34
CA ILE A 148 8.35 -3.24 6.99
C ILE A 148 8.76 -4.05 8.22
N ALA A 149 8.52 -5.35 8.18
CA ALA A 149 8.89 -6.28 9.25
C ALA A 149 10.36 -6.72 9.17
N LYS A 150 10.90 -6.85 7.94
CA LYS A 150 12.28 -7.29 7.72
C LYS A 150 12.83 -6.78 6.40
N ILE A 151 14.13 -6.49 6.36
CA ILE A 151 14.89 -6.27 5.13
C ILE A 151 16.13 -7.15 5.15
N GLU A 152 16.41 -7.80 4.02
CA GLU A 152 17.63 -8.56 3.78
C GLU A 152 18.37 -8.03 2.56
N LYS A 153 19.69 -8.17 2.57
CA LYS A 153 20.58 -7.97 1.41
C LYS A 153 21.55 -9.13 1.32
N ASN A 154 21.58 -9.81 0.19
CA ASN A 154 22.42 -11.00 -0.07
C ASN A 154 22.29 -12.07 1.02
N GLY A 155 21.06 -12.29 1.53
CA GLY A 155 20.78 -13.25 2.59
C GLY A 155 21.10 -12.77 4.01
N GLU A 156 21.72 -11.61 4.18
CA GLU A 156 21.96 -11.01 5.49
C GLU A 156 20.84 -10.06 5.89
N THR A 157 20.30 -10.24 7.10
CA THR A 157 19.28 -9.34 7.65
C THR A 157 19.92 -8.01 8.03
N ILE A 158 19.48 -6.93 7.41
CA ILE A 158 19.97 -5.56 7.66
C ILE A 158 18.98 -4.69 8.43
N PHE A 159 17.73 -5.12 8.54
CA PHE A 159 16.69 -4.46 9.32
C PHE A 159 15.66 -5.48 9.83
N ILE A 160 15.24 -5.32 11.09
CA ILE A 160 14.11 -6.02 11.70
C ILE A 160 13.23 -4.93 12.33
N GLY A 161 11.98 -4.86 11.89
CA GLY A 161 10.96 -3.99 12.48
C GLY A 161 10.55 -4.48 13.87
N ASP A 162 10.05 -3.58 14.70
CA ASP A 162 9.53 -3.94 16.02
C ASP A 162 8.16 -4.64 15.84
N GLU A 163 8.03 -5.86 16.37
CA GLU A 163 6.75 -6.58 16.34
C GLU A 163 5.65 -5.86 17.13
N ASN A 164 5.99 -5.03 18.11
CA ASN A 164 5.05 -4.21 18.84
C ASN A 164 4.55 -3.02 17.97
N GLU A 165 5.38 -2.45 17.11
CA GLU A 165 4.94 -1.47 16.11
C GLU A 165 4.02 -2.11 15.06
N ALA A 166 4.31 -3.35 14.66
CA ALA A 166 3.51 -4.12 13.71
C ALA A 166 2.09 -4.41 14.20
N THR A 167 1.92 -4.61 15.50
CA THR A 167 0.61 -4.82 16.16
C THR A 167 -0.05 -3.52 16.64
N GLY A 168 0.48 -2.36 16.24
CA GLY A 168 -0.02 -1.04 16.59
C GLY A 168 0.73 -0.39 17.76
N GLY A 169 1.87 -0.93 18.19
CA GLY A 169 2.65 -0.41 19.32
C GLY A 169 3.35 0.91 19.07
N GLY A 170 3.65 1.25 17.79
CA GLY A 170 4.12 2.59 17.37
C GLY A 170 3.01 3.57 17.07
N LEU A 171 1.75 3.12 17.06
CA LEU A 171 0.57 3.93 16.82
C LEU A 171 -0.05 4.40 18.14
N THR A 172 -0.87 5.45 18.05
CA THR A 172 -1.63 5.94 19.20
C THR A 172 -2.49 4.83 19.81
N ASP A 173 -2.53 4.73 21.12
CA ASP A 173 -3.32 3.74 21.89
C ASP A 173 -4.79 3.73 21.45
N ARG A 174 -5.23 2.59 20.86
CA ARG A 174 -6.60 2.37 20.37
C ARG A 174 -7.58 1.95 21.47
N SER A 175 -7.14 1.65 22.67
CA SER A 175 -8.00 1.26 23.79
C SER A 175 -8.98 2.35 24.19
N VAL A 176 -8.69 3.59 23.82
CA VAL A 176 -9.57 4.76 24.02
C VAL A 176 -10.81 4.77 23.10
N LEU A 177 -10.86 3.94 22.06
CA LEU A 177 -11.95 3.90 21.08
C LEU A 177 -13.16 3.15 21.65
N THR A 178 -13.89 3.79 22.55
CA THR A 178 -15.21 3.36 23.01
C THR A 178 -16.31 4.14 22.30
N LEU A 179 -17.52 3.59 22.20
CA LEU A 179 -18.65 4.30 21.59
C LEU A 179 -18.94 5.64 22.26
N GLU A 180 -18.82 5.68 23.59
CA GLU A 180 -19.01 6.91 24.38
C GLU A 180 -17.96 7.98 24.02
N ASN A 181 -16.68 7.59 24.01
CA ASN A 181 -15.61 8.51 23.69
C ASN A 181 -15.66 8.98 22.23
N ILE A 182 -15.99 8.08 21.28
CA ILE A 182 -16.18 8.42 19.86
C ILE A 182 -17.29 9.47 19.72
N LYS A 183 -18.44 9.22 20.36
CA LYS A 183 -19.55 10.18 20.35
C LYS A 183 -19.15 11.51 20.98
N GLN A 184 -18.53 11.48 22.15
CA GLN A 184 -18.07 12.70 22.82
C GLN A 184 -17.08 13.49 21.95
N PHE A 185 -16.14 12.81 21.31
CA PHE A 185 -15.19 13.46 20.39
C PHE A 185 -15.93 14.12 19.22
N ALA A 186 -16.86 13.41 18.59
CA ALA A 186 -17.61 13.95 17.45
C ALA A 186 -18.46 15.19 17.83
N ASP A 187 -19.02 15.20 19.05
CA ASP A 187 -19.86 16.29 19.52
C ASP A 187 -19.04 17.52 20.00
N GLU A 188 -17.86 17.30 20.57
CA GLU A 188 -17.12 18.35 21.30
C GLU A 188 -15.84 18.84 20.59
N VAL A 189 -15.31 18.10 19.61
CA VAL A 189 -14.05 18.50 18.97
C VAL A 189 -14.18 19.83 18.23
N PRO A 190 -13.26 20.80 18.45
CA PRO A 190 -13.24 22.02 17.67
C PRO A 190 -13.05 21.72 16.18
N LEU A 191 -14.01 22.12 15.34
CA LEU A 191 -14.03 21.79 13.90
C LEU A 191 -12.75 22.22 13.17
N ASN A 192 -12.11 23.30 13.57
CA ASN A 192 -10.86 23.77 12.99
C ASN A 192 -9.70 22.78 13.11
N LEU A 193 -9.73 21.88 14.12
CA LEU A 193 -8.68 20.86 14.32
C LEU A 193 -8.84 19.65 13.36
N VAL A 194 -10.07 19.30 13.00
CA VAL A 194 -10.36 18.15 12.13
C VAL A 194 -10.63 18.54 10.69
N ARG A 195 -11.09 19.78 10.44
CA ARG A 195 -11.50 20.27 9.12
C ARG A 195 -10.48 20.02 8.01
N PRO A 196 -9.17 20.33 8.17
CA PRO A 196 -8.21 20.14 7.08
C PRO A 196 -8.10 18.67 6.62
N MET A 197 -8.17 17.71 7.55
CA MET A 197 -8.11 16.28 7.25
C MET A 197 -9.40 15.80 6.57
N ILE A 198 -10.55 16.17 7.15
CA ILE A 198 -11.87 15.74 6.65
C ILE A 198 -12.17 16.37 5.28
N GLU A 199 -11.87 17.64 5.07
CA GLU A 199 -12.05 18.29 3.76
C GLU A 199 -11.16 17.67 2.69
N ARG A 200 -9.92 17.28 3.02
CA ARG A 200 -9.05 16.54 2.10
C ARG A 200 -9.65 15.18 1.75
N GLN A 201 -10.12 14.42 2.74
CA GLN A 201 -10.78 13.13 2.54
C GLN A 201 -12.03 13.29 1.64
N ILE A 202 -12.90 14.24 1.95
CA ILE A 202 -14.11 14.51 1.16
C ILE A 202 -13.73 14.83 -0.28
N ARG A 203 -12.80 15.75 -0.50
CA ARG A 203 -12.36 16.15 -1.85
C ARG A 203 -11.89 14.96 -2.65
N TYR A 204 -10.95 14.16 -2.14
CA TYR A 204 -10.40 13.01 -2.86
C TYR A 204 -11.47 11.98 -3.20
N ASN A 205 -12.37 11.68 -2.26
CA ASN A 205 -13.47 10.73 -2.51
C ASN A 205 -14.50 11.29 -3.49
N MET A 206 -14.81 12.60 -3.43
CA MET A 206 -15.72 13.23 -4.37
C MET A 206 -15.15 13.31 -5.78
N ASP A 207 -13.87 13.62 -5.94
CA ASP A 207 -13.19 13.64 -7.24
C ASP A 207 -13.25 12.25 -7.89
N ILE A 208 -12.97 11.18 -7.13
CA ILE A 208 -13.10 9.79 -7.60
C ILE A 208 -14.56 9.44 -7.93
N ALA A 209 -15.51 9.87 -7.11
CA ALA A 209 -16.94 9.60 -7.34
C ALA A 209 -17.44 10.28 -8.63
N TYR A 210 -17.07 11.55 -8.87
CA TYR A 210 -17.42 12.26 -10.09
C TYR A 210 -16.79 11.62 -11.32
N GLU A 211 -15.53 11.25 -11.26
CA GLU A 211 -14.84 10.51 -12.32
C GLU A 211 -15.55 9.18 -12.61
N GLY A 212 -15.89 8.41 -11.57
CA GLY A 212 -16.59 7.14 -11.69
C GLY A 212 -18.00 7.24 -12.28
N ILE A 213 -18.70 8.36 -12.06
CA ILE A 213 -20.05 8.61 -12.65
C ILE A 213 -19.90 9.05 -14.10
N SER A 214 -18.93 9.90 -14.43
CA SER A 214 -18.76 10.49 -15.76
C SER A 214 -18.03 9.56 -16.74
N GLY A 215 -17.13 8.70 -16.26
CA GLY A 215 -16.33 7.78 -17.08
C GLY A 215 -16.99 6.41 -17.30
N ASP A 216 -16.43 5.62 -18.21
CA ASP A 216 -16.85 4.23 -18.48
C ASP A 216 -15.97 3.22 -17.71
N TYR A 217 -16.08 3.25 -16.37
CA TYR A 217 -15.35 2.37 -15.47
C TYR A 217 -16.21 1.20 -14.98
N GLY A 218 -15.57 0.04 -14.79
CA GLY A 218 -16.23 -1.16 -14.26
C GLY A 218 -17.33 -1.72 -15.15
N LEU A 219 -18.23 -2.48 -14.55
CA LEU A 219 -19.34 -3.12 -15.24
C LEU A 219 -20.53 -2.20 -15.48
N GLY A 220 -20.50 -0.96 -15.00
CA GLY A 220 -21.60 0.01 -15.14
C GLY A 220 -22.88 -0.34 -14.38
N ASP A 221 -22.85 -1.33 -13.49
CA ASP A 221 -23.98 -1.87 -12.76
C ASP A 221 -24.67 -0.83 -11.84
N ARG A 222 -23.94 0.16 -11.36
CA ARG A 222 -24.45 1.23 -10.50
C ARG A 222 -24.94 2.47 -11.23
N LYS A 223 -24.61 2.62 -12.52
CA LYS A 223 -25.08 3.78 -13.33
C LYS A 223 -26.58 3.72 -13.62
N SER A 224 -27.21 2.54 -13.50
CA SER A 224 -28.63 2.34 -13.77
C SER A 224 -29.56 2.62 -12.56
N VAL A 225 -29.02 2.99 -11.41
CA VAL A 225 -29.76 3.16 -10.15
C VAL A 225 -29.87 4.61 -9.70
N VAL A 226 -29.28 5.54 -10.44
CA VAL A 226 -29.28 6.99 -10.11
C VAL A 226 -30.15 7.77 -11.07
#